data_cecf6dcf3e5f6e45d39df9ce064d79a3
#
_entry.id   cecf6dcf3e5f6e45d39df9ce064d79a3
#
_cell.length_a   1.000
_cell.length_b   1.000
_cell.length_c   1.000
_cell.angle_alpha   90.00
_cell.angle_beta   90.00
_cell.angle_gamma   90.00
#
_symmetry.space_group_name_H-M   'P 1'
#
loop_
_entity.id
_entity.type
_entity.pdbx_description
1 polymer ?
#
loop_
_entity_poly.entity_id
_entity_poly.type
_entity_poly.pdbx_seq_one_letter_code
_entity_poly.pdbx_strand_id
1 'polypeptide(L)'
;MSSEIENECRLSYFKVIGTVNEKHNVYYVQNVEDKKIYVKKTLSVYNKDVYEYIKSTGSAFYPKIYECVEKDNHLIVIEEYINGDTLEEIIRKRGMLSEKETGDIAIRLCRALSLLHSHVPAFIHRDIKPSNIMITNDNIMKIIDINSAKEFHENSSEDTILFGTKNYAAPEQFGFGQSDKRTDIYALGVLINVCLTGQLPKDKLCTSHGFREIVKKCTNIEPQNRYNDVGELMNDIM
;
A
#
# COMPACT_ATOMS: atom_id res chain seq x y z
N MET A 1 12.60 3.42 -31.08
CA MET A 1 13.68 2.42 -31.37
C MET A 1 14.83 2.45 -30.36
N SER A 2 15.54 3.59 -30.12
CA SER A 2 16.69 3.59 -29.17
C SER A 2 16.26 3.28 -27.73
N SER A 3 15.20 3.89 -27.21
CA SER A 3 14.73 3.69 -25.83
C SER A 3 14.10 2.29 -25.59
N GLU A 4 13.48 1.70 -26.59
CA GLU A 4 12.90 0.34 -26.50
C GLU A 4 13.99 -0.73 -26.36
N ILE A 5 15.02 -0.66 -27.21
CA ILE A 5 16.17 -1.59 -27.18
C ILE A 5 16.90 -1.46 -25.82
N GLU A 6 17.05 -0.24 -25.31
CA GLU A 6 17.69 0.04 -24.04
C GLU A 6 16.88 -0.54 -22.86
N ASN A 7 15.55 -0.40 -22.89
CA ASN A 7 14.64 -0.99 -21.92
C ASN A 7 14.68 -2.53 -21.95
N GLU A 8 14.68 -3.12 -23.14
CA GLU A 8 14.80 -4.58 -23.30
C GLU A 8 16.15 -5.09 -22.77
N CYS A 9 17.21 -4.38 -23.06
CA CYS A 9 18.54 -4.71 -22.53
C CYS A 9 18.52 -4.72 -20.99
N ARG A 10 18.02 -3.67 -20.35
CA ARG A 10 17.93 -3.58 -18.88
C ARG A 10 17.09 -4.72 -18.28
N LEU A 11 15.92 -5.01 -18.85
CA LEU A 11 15.05 -6.09 -18.38
C LEU A 11 15.66 -7.48 -18.62
N SER A 12 16.51 -7.66 -19.63
CA SER A 12 17.14 -8.95 -19.95
C SER A 12 18.07 -9.47 -18.85
N TYR A 13 18.56 -8.59 -17.97
CA TYR A 13 19.39 -8.97 -16.82
C TYR A 13 18.59 -9.71 -15.73
N PHE A 14 17.25 -9.66 -15.74
CA PHE A 14 16.41 -10.26 -14.71
C PHE A 14 15.74 -11.55 -15.22
N LYS A 15 16.22 -12.68 -14.76
CA LYS A 15 15.70 -14.01 -15.14
C LYS A 15 14.68 -14.50 -14.13
N VAL A 16 13.51 -14.93 -14.59
CA VAL A 16 12.49 -15.54 -13.73
C VAL A 16 13.02 -16.83 -13.13
N ILE A 17 12.95 -16.94 -11.80
CA ILE A 17 13.38 -18.09 -11.01
C ILE A 17 12.25 -18.74 -10.20
N GLY A 18 11.11 -18.08 -10.10
CA GLY A 18 9.95 -18.60 -9.37
C GLY A 18 8.74 -17.67 -9.44
N THR A 19 7.61 -18.15 -8.97
CA THR A 19 6.34 -17.42 -8.94
C THR A 19 6.01 -17.01 -7.52
N VAL A 20 5.65 -15.73 -7.33
CA VAL A 20 5.09 -15.21 -6.08
C VAL A 20 3.57 -15.30 -6.13
N ASN A 21 2.97 -14.77 -7.20
CA ASN A 21 1.53 -14.79 -7.43
C ASN A 21 1.23 -14.76 -8.93
N GLU A 22 0.88 -15.91 -9.48
CA GLU A 22 0.63 -16.07 -10.91
C GLU A 22 -0.59 -15.24 -11.37
N LYS A 23 -1.65 -15.21 -10.57
CA LYS A 23 -2.87 -14.45 -10.87
C LYS A 23 -2.61 -12.96 -11.05
N HIS A 24 -1.63 -12.42 -10.35
CA HIS A 24 -1.26 -11.00 -10.41
C HIS A 24 0.03 -10.75 -11.19
N ASN A 25 0.56 -11.74 -11.90
CA ASN A 25 1.81 -11.64 -12.68
C ASN A 25 3.00 -11.14 -11.84
N VAL A 26 3.18 -11.70 -10.62
CA VAL A 26 4.27 -11.38 -9.71
C VAL A 26 5.24 -12.55 -9.63
N TYR A 27 6.51 -12.31 -9.91
CA TYR A 27 7.54 -13.34 -10.04
C TYR A 27 8.80 -12.97 -9.25
N TYR A 28 9.48 -13.98 -8.72
CA TYR A 28 10.86 -13.85 -8.30
C TYR A 28 11.76 -13.84 -9.52
N VAL A 29 12.67 -12.89 -9.58
CA VAL A 29 13.68 -12.80 -10.63
C VAL A 29 15.06 -12.68 -10.02
N GLN A 30 16.06 -13.27 -10.68
CA GLN A 30 17.47 -13.12 -10.30
C GLN A 30 18.18 -12.26 -11.32
N ASN A 31 18.90 -11.26 -10.85
CA ASN A 31 19.80 -10.49 -11.73
C ASN A 31 21.00 -11.33 -12.08
N VAL A 32 21.35 -11.37 -13.38
CA VAL A 32 22.45 -12.23 -13.89
C VAL A 32 23.83 -11.76 -13.50
N GLU A 33 24.01 -10.47 -13.13
CA GLU A 33 25.29 -9.89 -12.75
C GLU A 33 25.54 -10.04 -11.25
N ASP A 34 24.66 -9.44 -10.41
CA ASP A 34 24.85 -9.39 -8.95
C ASP A 34 24.33 -10.62 -8.21
N LYS A 35 23.62 -11.53 -8.92
CA LYS A 35 22.98 -12.75 -8.41
C LYS A 35 21.93 -12.54 -7.32
N LYS A 36 21.54 -11.29 -7.06
CA LYS A 36 20.49 -10.98 -6.08
C LYS A 36 19.11 -11.29 -6.61
N ILE A 37 18.20 -11.52 -5.68
CA ILE A 37 16.78 -11.79 -5.96
C ILE A 37 16.00 -10.47 -5.89
N TYR A 38 15.08 -10.29 -6.83
CA TYR A 38 14.17 -9.16 -6.96
C TYR A 38 12.76 -9.67 -7.19
N VAL A 39 11.78 -8.77 -7.11
CA VAL A 39 10.40 -9.04 -7.49
C VAL A 39 10.10 -8.32 -8.80
N LYS A 40 9.57 -9.06 -9.77
CA LYS A 40 9.05 -8.53 -11.02
C LYS A 40 7.54 -8.52 -10.98
N LYS A 41 6.92 -7.38 -11.26
CA LYS A 41 5.48 -7.22 -11.48
C LYS A 41 5.22 -6.84 -12.94
N THR A 42 4.15 -7.38 -13.52
CA THR A 42 3.67 -6.99 -14.86
C THR A 42 2.22 -6.55 -14.72
N LEU A 43 1.98 -5.25 -14.83
CA LEU A 43 0.73 -4.59 -14.49
C LEU A 43 0.01 -4.14 -15.76
N SER A 44 -1.25 -4.58 -15.94
CA SER A 44 -2.12 -4.16 -17.04
C SER A 44 -2.94 -2.90 -16.72
N VAL A 45 -3.20 -2.65 -15.45
CA VAL A 45 -3.82 -1.42 -14.95
C VAL A 45 -2.84 -0.79 -13.98
N TYR A 46 -2.40 0.43 -14.23
CA TYR A 46 -1.35 1.07 -13.45
C TYR A 46 -1.42 2.60 -13.55
N ASN A 47 -0.81 3.27 -12.59
CA ASN A 47 -0.41 4.66 -12.68
C ASN A 47 1.12 4.72 -12.60
N LYS A 48 1.80 5.00 -13.71
CA LYS A 48 3.27 5.04 -13.79
C LYS A 48 3.85 6.15 -12.91
N ASP A 49 3.18 7.29 -12.83
CA ASP A 49 3.70 8.45 -12.09
C ASP A 49 3.87 8.17 -10.60
N VAL A 50 3.00 7.33 -10.01
CA VAL A 50 3.16 6.86 -8.63
C VAL A 50 4.45 6.04 -8.46
N TYR A 51 4.74 5.13 -9.40
CA TYR A 51 5.96 4.31 -9.36
C TYR A 51 7.22 5.16 -9.54
N GLU A 52 7.21 6.09 -10.49
CA GLU A 52 8.34 7.00 -10.71
C GLU A 52 8.55 7.94 -9.51
N TYR A 53 7.46 8.43 -8.91
CA TYR A 53 7.54 9.23 -7.69
C TYR A 53 8.18 8.43 -6.55
N ILE A 54 7.68 7.23 -6.23
CA ILE A 54 8.25 6.39 -5.18
C ILE A 54 9.72 6.07 -5.47
N LYS A 55 10.06 5.76 -6.73
CA LYS A 55 11.45 5.53 -7.16
C LYS A 55 12.34 6.74 -6.86
N SER A 56 11.85 7.95 -7.15
CA SER A 56 12.59 9.19 -6.95
C SER A 56 12.83 9.54 -5.49
N THR A 57 11.89 9.19 -4.60
CA THR A 57 12.00 9.53 -3.17
C THR A 57 13.02 8.69 -2.42
N GLY A 58 13.29 7.46 -2.88
CA GLY A 58 14.15 6.51 -2.18
C GLY A 58 13.68 6.15 -0.77
N SER A 59 12.38 6.32 -0.49
CA SER A 59 11.78 6.11 0.82
C SER A 59 11.92 4.66 1.30
N ALA A 60 12.30 4.47 2.56
CA ALA A 60 12.38 3.16 3.19
C ALA A 60 11.00 2.50 3.44
N PHE A 61 9.90 3.26 3.34
CA PHE A 61 8.54 2.74 3.55
C PHE A 61 8.00 1.92 2.38
N TYR A 62 8.67 1.95 1.24
CA TYR A 62 8.29 1.22 0.03
C TYR A 62 9.45 0.35 -0.45
N PRO A 63 9.19 -0.75 -1.20
CA PRO A 63 10.26 -1.47 -1.89
C PRO A 63 11.04 -0.52 -2.81
N LYS A 64 12.36 -0.63 -2.81
CA LYS A 64 13.18 0.13 -3.76
C LYS A 64 12.85 -0.33 -5.18
N ILE A 65 12.51 0.61 -6.06
CA ILE A 65 12.22 0.34 -7.47
C ILE A 65 13.51 0.50 -8.27
N TYR A 66 13.91 -0.56 -8.97
CA TYR A 66 15.11 -0.59 -9.81
C TYR A 66 14.76 -0.26 -11.25
N GLU A 67 13.73 -0.92 -11.81
CA GLU A 67 13.23 -0.67 -13.13
C GLU A 67 11.73 -0.40 -13.13
N CYS A 68 11.31 0.52 -14.00
CA CYS A 68 9.91 0.88 -14.22
C CYS A 68 9.77 1.16 -15.73
N VAL A 69 9.27 0.18 -16.49
CA VAL A 69 9.31 0.21 -17.96
C VAL A 69 7.94 -0.12 -18.52
N GLU A 70 7.44 0.72 -19.41
CA GLU A 70 6.24 0.41 -20.20
C GLU A 70 6.62 -0.43 -21.41
N LYS A 71 5.96 -1.57 -21.57
CA LYS A 71 6.11 -2.48 -22.71
C LYS A 71 4.79 -3.18 -23.00
N ASP A 72 4.37 -3.23 -24.27
CA ASP A 72 3.18 -3.95 -24.72
C ASP A 72 1.92 -3.62 -23.92
N ASN A 73 1.67 -2.33 -23.64
CA ASN A 73 0.58 -1.82 -22.81
C ASN A 73 0.59 -2.33 -21.34
N HIS A 74 1.73 -2.76 -20.84
CA HIS A 74 1.94 -3.15 -19.45
C HIS A 74 3.06 -2.32 -18.82
N LEU A 75 2.95 -2.09 -17.53
CA LEU A 75 4.06 -1.59 -16.74
C LEU A 75 4.82 -2.77 -16.13
N ILE A 76 6.10 -2.90 -16.48
CA ILE A 76 7.03 -3.86 -15.89
C ILE A 76 7.81 -3.15 -14.80
N VAL A 77 7.67 -3.62 -13.57
CA VAL A 77 8.37 -3.08 -12.40
C VAL A 77 9.31 -4.15 -11.86
N ILE A 78 10.57 -3.79 -11.66
CA ILE A 78 11.54 -4.60 -10.90
C ILE A 78 11.78 -3.88 -9.59
N GLU A 79 11.44 -4.53 -8.49
CA GLU A 79 11.54 -3.96 -7.15
C GLU A 79 12.30 -4.88 -6.18
N GLU A 80 12.66 -4.32 -5.06
CA GLU A 80 13.34 -4.99 -3.95
C GLU A 80 12.55 -6.23 -3.49
N TYR A 81 13.26 -7.34 -3.35
CA TYR A 81 12.73 -8.50 -2.63
C TYR A 81 12.78 -8.21 -1.13
N ILE A 82 11.63 -8.28 -0.48
CA ILE A 82 11.49 -8.04 0.96
C ILE A 82 11.54 -9.38 1.69
N ASN A 83 12.56 -9.58 2.51
CA ASN A 83 12.68 -10.76 3.37
C ASN A 83 11.94 -10.51 4.69
N GLY A 84 10.70 -10.96 4.76
CA GLY A 84 9.82 -10.75 5.92
C GLY A 84 8.46 -11.42 5.74
N ASP A 85 7.60 -11.25 6.73
CA ASP A 85 6.21 -11.71 6.68
C ASP A 85 5.27 -10.52 6.42
N THR A 86 4.15 -10.78 5.75
CA THR A 86 3.06 -9.81 5.71
C THR A 86 2.41 -9.65 7.08
N LEU A 87 1.84 -8.49 7.34
CA LEU A 87 1.10 -8.24 8.59
C LEU A 87 -0.09 -9.22 8.75
N GLU A 88 -0.69 -9.65 7.64
CA GLU A 88 -1.71 -10.71 7.63
C GLU A 88 -1.15 -12.05 8.11
N GLU A 89 0.05 -12.45 7.64
CA GLU A 89 0.72 -13.66 8.09
C GLU A 89 1.13 -13.58 9.55
N ILE A 90 1.62 -12.43 10.00
CA ILE A 90 1.98 -12.18 11.40
C ILE A 90 0.75 -12.36 12.30
N ILE A 91 -0.38 -11.71 11.95
CA ILE A 91 -1.63 -11.84 12.70
C ILE A 91 -2.12 -13.29 12.68
N ARG A 92 -2.06 -13.97 11.55
CA ARG A 92 -2.45 -15.38 11.45
C ARG A 92 -1.60 -16.31 12.30
N LYS A 93 -0.26 -16.09 12.36
CA LYS A 93 0.70 -16.92 13.10
C LYS A 93 0.71 -16.65 14.60
N ARG A 94 0.63 -15.38 14.99
CA ARG A 94 0.81 -14.92 16.38
C ARG A 94 -0.50 -14.56 17.10
N GLY A 95 -1.59 -14.37 16.35
CA GLY A 95 -2.82 -13.80 16.85
C GLY A 95 -2.80 -12.27 16.85
N MET A 96 -3.65 -11.66 17.70
CA MET A 96 -3.79 -10.22 17.83
C MET A 96 -2.47 -9.57 18.31
N LEU A 97 -2.24 -8.35 17.84
CA LEU A 97 -1.11 -7.54 18.28
C LEU A 97 -1.47 -6.75 19.57
N SER A 98 -0.45 -6.38 20.33
CA SER A 98 -0.61 -5.45 21.44
C SER A 98 -0.93 -4.04 20.95
N GLU A 99 -1.48 -3.21 21.84
CA GLU A 99 -1.71 -1.78 21.56
C GLU A 99 -0.44 -1.05 21.15
N LYS A 100 0.68 -1.35 21.80
CA LYS A 100 1.98 -0.77 21.48
C LYS A 100 2.43 -1.14 20.06
N GLU A 101 2.41 -2.44 19.70
CA GLU A 101 2.79 -2.90 18.36
C GLU A 101 1.87 -2.28 17.29
N THR A 102 0.56 -2.23 17.58
CA THR A 102 -0.42 -1.63 16.66
C THR A 102 -0.18 -0.13 16.48
N GLY A 103 0.08 0.61 17.56
CA GLY A 103 0.40 2.02 17.51
C GLY A 103 1.68 2.30 16.72
N ASP A 104 2.75 1.54 16.96
CA ASP A 104 4.01 1.67 16.23
C ASP A 104 3.83 1.41 14.72
N ILE A 105 3.03 0.41 14.33
CA ILE A 105 2.70 0.13 12.93
C ILE A 105 1.86 1.27 12.34
N ALA A 106 0.82 1.70 13.03
CA ALA A 106 -0.07 2.77 12.56
C ALA A 106 0.68 4.09 12.34
N ILE A 107 1.58 4.48 13.25
CA ILE A 107 2.43 5.67 13.09
C ILE A 107 3.33 5.55 11.84
N ARG A 108 3.95 4.40 11.63
CA ARG A 108 4.78 4.17 10.42
C ARG A 108 3.95 4.22 9.15
N LEU A 109 2.72 3.69 9.16
CA LEU A 109 1.78 3.78 8.03
C LEU A 109 1.36 5.23 7.78
N CYS A 110 1.05 6.01 8.81
CA CYS A 110 0.77 7.44 8.65
C CYS A 110 1.93 8.19 7.98
N ARG A 111 3.18 7.90 8.37
CA ARG A 111 4.37 8.50 7.73
C ARG A 111 4.53 8.06 6.27
N ALA A 112 4.29 6.79 5.97
CA ALA A 112 4.34 6.26 4.61
C ALA A 112 3.28 6.92 3.71
N LEU A 113 2.03 7.02 4.20
CA LEU A 113 0.93 7.67 3.49
C LEU A 113 1.13 9.18 3.35
N SER A 114 1.72 9.84 4.35
CA SER A 114 2.06 11.27 4.27
C SER A 114 2.95 11.57 3.07
N LEU A 115 3.86 10.65 2.69
CA LEU A 115 4.68 10.80 1.50
C LEU A 115 3.82 10.87 0.23
N LEU A 116 2.87 9.96 0.05
CA LEU A 116 1.97 9.97 -1.09
C LEU A 116 1.05 11.20 -1.08
N HIS A 117 0.47 11.49 0.08
CA HIS A 117 -0.48 12.58 0.25
C HIS A 117 0.13 13.98 0.10
N SER A 118 1.45 14.12 0.25
CA SER A 118 2.18 15.40 0.07
C SER A 118 2.54 15.68 -1.38
N HIS A 119 2.41 14.73 -2.29
CA HIS A 119 2.57 14.98 -3.72
C HIS A 119 1.51 15.94 -4.25
N VAL A 120 1.79 16.65 -5.33
CA VAL A 120 0.83 17.58 -5.97
C VAL A 120 0.71 17.24 -7.45
N PRO A 121 -0.45 16.72 -7.89
CA PRO A 121 -1.65 16.34 -7.12
C PRO A 121 -1.38 15.16 -6.17
N ALA A 122 -2.12 15.07 -5.05
CA ALA A 122 -1.90 14.04 -4.05
C ALA A 122 -2.17 12.64 -4.62
N PHE A 123 -1.31 11.67 -4.27
CA PHE A 123 -1.58 10.26 -4.55
C PHE A 123 -2.36 9.64 -3.40
N ILE A 124 -3.45 8.96 -3.69
CA ILE A 124 -4.27 8.21 -2.74
C ILE A 124 -4.01 6.72 -2.96
N HIS A 125 -3.64 5.98 -1.92
CA HIS A 125 -3.21 4.58 -2.02
C HIS A 125 -4.36 3.62 -2.37
N ARG A 126 -5.51 3.76 -1.71
CA ARG A 126 -6.78 3.07 -1.93
C ARG A 126 -6.83 1.55 -1.65
N ASP A 127 -5.74 0.93 -1.23
CA ASP A 127 -5.72 -0.51 -0.90
C ASP A 127 -4.82 -0.83 0.31
N ILE A 128 -4.96 -0.06 1.40
CA ILE A 128 -4.28 -0.33 2.67
C ILE A 128 -4.97 -1.51 3.37
N LYS A 129 -4.21 -2.59 3.55
CA LYS A 129 -4.66 -3.83 4.22
C LYS A 129 -3.46 -4.65 4.72
N PRO A 130 -3.66 -5.58 5.67
CA PRO A 130 -2.56 -6.35 6.25
C PRO A 130 -1.71 -7.14 5.25
N SER A 131 -2.30 -7.65 4.15
CA SER A 131 -1.57 -8.38 3.12
C SER A 131 -0.65 -7.50 2.26
N ASN A 132 -0.85 -6.18 2.26
CA ASN A 132 -0.02 -5.23 1.52
C ASN A 132 1.06 -4.57 2.40
N ILE A 133 1.17 -4.96 3.67
CA ILE A 133 2.17 -4.46 4.61
C ILE A 133 3.11 -5.60 4.98
N MET A 134 4.40 -5.45 4.71
CA MET A 134 5.43 -6.40 5.14
C MET A 134 6.26 -5.84 6.28
N ILE A 135 6.62 -6.72 7.21
CA ILE A 135 7.58 -6.45 8.28
C ILE A 135 8.78 -7.35 8.06
N THR A 136 9.95 -6.76 7.86
CA THR A 136 11.20 -7.51 7.69
C THR A 136 11.66 -8.13 9.00
N ASN A 137 12.62 -9.06 8.93
CA ASN A 137 13.25 -9.63 10.12
C ASN A 137 13.97 -8.58 10.99
N ASP A 138 14.39 -7.47 10.40
CA ASP A 138 14.98 -6.30 11.08
C ASP A 138 13.93 -5.29 11.56
N ASN A 139 12.65 -5.67 11.58
CA ASN A 139 11.52 -4.84 11.98
C ASN A 139 11.33 -3.58 11.13
N ILE A 140 11.73 -3.59 9.87
CA ILE A 140 11.43 -2.53 8.91
C ILE A 140 10.06 -2.81 8.28
N MET A 141 9.18 -1.82 8.30
CA MET A 141 7.86 -1.91 7.67
C MET A 141 7.91 -1.36 6.25
N LYS A 142 7.31 -2.08 5.30
CA LYS A 142 7.15 -1.63 3.91
C LYS A 142 5.73 -1.87 3.41
N ILE A 143 5.20 -0.92 2.65
CA ILE A 143 3.97 -1.08 1.85
C ILE A 143 4.39 -1.65 0.50
N ILE A 144 3.96 -2.89 0.18
CA ILE A 144 4.49 -3.65 -0.97
C ILE A 144 3.65 -3.56 -2.24
N ASP A 145 2.49 -2.92 -2.19
CA ASP A 145 1.61 -2.78 -3.36
C ASP A 145 1.00 -1.37 -3.43
N ILE A 146 1.39 -0.62 -4.46
CA ILE A 146 0.90 0.72 -4.77
C ILE A 146 0.08 0.76 -6.07
N ASN A 147 -0.30 -0.42 -6.60
CA ASN A 147 -0.93 -0.53 -7.90
C ASN A 147 -2.31 0.15 -7.99
N SER A 148 -3.02 0.22 -6.87
CA SER A 148 -4.33 0.88 -6.77
C SER A 148 -4.23 2.39 -6.59
N ALA A 149 -3.02 2.95 -6.43
CA ALA A 149 -2.85 4.36 -6.14
C ALA A 149 -3.23 5.25 -7.33
N LYS A 150 -3.90 6.36 -7.04
CA LYS A 150 -4.44 7.31 -8.02
C LYS A 150 -4.19 8.73 -7.57
N GLU A 151 -3.99 9.63 -8.54
CA GLU A 151 -3.99 11.07 -8.30
C GLU A 151 -5.38 11.59 -7.91
N PHE A 152 -5.40 12.48 -6.94
CA PHE A 152 -6.58 13.23 -6.57
C PHE A 152 -6.72 14.49 -7.43
N HIS A 153 -7.85 14.63 -8.12
CA HIS A 153 -8.17 15.83 -8.91
C HIS A 153 -9.49 16.43 -8.42
N GLU A 154 -9.47 17.68 -7.93
CA GLU A 154 -10.63 18.37 -7.34
C GLU A 154 -11.87 18.42 -8.26
N ASN A 155 -11.67 18.36 -9.57
CA ASN A 155 -12.75 18.46 -10.56
C ASN A 155 -13.37 17.11 -10.98
N SER A 156 -12.95 16.00 -10.38
CA SER A 156 -13.55 14.68 -10.64
C SER A 156 -14.68 14.43 -9.65
N SER A 157 -15.86 14.05 -10.14
CA SER A 157 -17.01 13.77 -9.26
C SER A 157 -17.03 12.35 -8.73
N GLU A 158 -16.40 11.41 -9.43
CA GLU A 158 -16.40 9.97 -9.08
C GLU A 158 -15.11 9.29 -9.52
N ASP A 159 -14.79 8.17 -8.87
CA ASP A 159 -13.72 7.29 -9.31
C ASP A 159 -14.16 6.51 -10.55
N THR A 160 -13.38 6.61 -11.64
CA THR A 160 -13.68 5.95 -12.92
C THR A 160 -13.56 4.43 -12.87
N ILE A 161 -12.84 3.89 -11.89
CA ILE A 161 -12.66 2.45 -11.69
C ILE A 161 -12.86 2.16 -10.20
N LEU A 162 -13.74 1.20 -9.90
CA LEU A 162 -13.95 0.73 -8.53
C LEU A 162 -12.73 -0.11 -8.11
N PHE A 163 -11.88 0.47 -7.27
CA PHE A 163 -10.73 -0.21 -6.68
C PHE A 163 -10.91 -0.32 -5.16
N GLY A 164 -10.48 -1.42 -4.63
CA GLY A 164 -10.41 -1.65 -3.20
C GLY A 164 -10.72 -3.10 -2.83
N THR A 165 -10.12 -3.55 -1.74
CA THR A 165 -10.39 -4.88 -1.19
C THR A 165 -11.67 -4.83 -0.37
N LYS A 166 -12.66 -5.67 -0.72
CA LYS A 166 -13.90 -5.82 0.07
C LYS A 166 -13.57 -5.91 1.57
N ASN A 167 -14.26 -5.13 2.37
CA ASN A 167 -14.10 -4.97 3.82
C ASN A 167 -13.00 -4.01 4.31
N TYR A 168 -12.05 -3.59 3.49
CA TYR A 168 -11.06 -2.55 3.82
C TYR A 168 -11.34 -1.24 3.10
N ALA A 169 -11.94 -1.32 1.91
CA ALA A 169 -12.23 -0.16 1.09
C ALA A 169 -13.30 0.74 1.73
N ALA A 170 -13.06 2.04 1.65
CA ALA A 170 -13.99 3.06 2.14
C ALA A 170 -15.26 3.10 1.28
N PRO A 171 -16.42 3.55 1.82
CA PRO A 171 -17.68 3.59 1.09
C PRO A 171 -17.60 4.35 -0.24
N GLU A 172 -16.87 5.47 -0.30
CA GLU A 172 -16.70 6.26 -1.51
C GLU A 172 -16.01 5.51 -2.66
N GLN A 173 -15.22 4.47 -2.38
CA GLN A 173 -14.56 3.64 -3.40
C GLN A 173 -15.55 2.74 -4.19
N PHE A 174 -16.79 2.65 -3.74
CA PHE A 174 -17.85 1.87 -4.38
C PHE A 174 -18.81 2.72 -5.24
N GLY A 175 -18.39 3.89 -5.69
CA GLY A 175 -19.19 4.76 -6.55
C GLY A 175 -20.07 5.77 -5.79
N PHE A 176 -19.80 5.99 -4.49
CA PHE A 176 -20.51 6.97 -3.67
C PHE A 176 -19.73 8.30 -3.54
N GLY A 177 -18.71 8.53 -4.35
CA GLY A 177 -17.89 9.72 -4.32
C GLY A 177 -16.50 9.51 -4.90
N GLN A 178 -15.65 10.51 -4.71
CA GLN A 178 -14.25 10.48 -5.11
C GLN A 178 -13.36 10.10 -3.91
N SER A 179 -12.37 9.24 -4.16
CA SER A 179 -11.32 8.94 -3.19
C SER A 179 -10.43 10.15 -2.95
N ASP A 180 -10.22 10.51 -1.68
CA ASP A 180 -9.25 11.49 -1.23
C ASP A 180 -8.37 10.92 -0.09
N LYS A 181 -7.54 11.74 0.54
CA LYS A 181 -6.64 11.33 1.65
C LYS A 181 -7.37 10.60 2.77
N ARG A 182 -8.65 10.91 3.01
CA ARG A 182 -9.50 10.30 4.04
C ARG A 182 -9.96 8.89 3.69
N THR A 183 -9.84 8.49 2.43
CA THR A 183 -10.05 7.11 1.98
C THR A 183 -9.00 6.17 2.60
N ASP A 184 -7.73 6.57 2.59
CA ASP A 184 -6.65 5.79 3.21
C ASP A 184 -6.77 5.77 4.73
N ILE A 185 -7.27 6.84 5.35
CA ILE A 185 -7.55 6.91 6.79
C ILE A 185 -8.62 5.90 7.19
N TYR A 186 -9.67 5.73 6.39
CA TYR A 186 -10.67 4.69 6.63
C TYR A 186 -10.03 3.30 6.65
N ALA A 187 -9.29 2.96 5.62
CA ALA A 187 -8.63 1.66 5.52
C ALA A 187 -7.62 1.43 6.67
N LEU A 188 -6.91 2.48 7.08
CA LEU A 188 -6.00 2.42 8.23
C LEU A 188 -6.75 2.18 9.55
N GLY A 189 -7.92 2.79 9.75
CA GLY A 189 -8.80 2.51 10.89
C GLY A 189 -9.25 1.04 10.94
N VAL A 190 -9.65 0.48 9.79
CA VAL A 190 -9.98 -0.96 9.68
C VAL A 190 -8.77 -1.82 10.04
N LEU A 191 -7.59 -1.49 9.50
CA LEU A 191 -6.34 -2.22 9.77
C LEU A 191 -5.97 -2.19 11.25
N ILE A 192 -6.04 -1.04 11.94
CA ILE A 192 -5.82 -0.90 13.38
C ILE A 192 -6.72 -1.85 14.15
N ASN A 193 -8.02 -1.87 13.84
CA ASN A 193 -8.96 -2.78 14.51
C ASN A 193 -8.60 -4.25 14.27
N VAL A 194 -8.22 -4.62 13.04
CA VAL A 194 -7.82 -5.99 12.71
C VAL A 194 -6.55 -6.40 13.47
N CYS A 195 -5.58 -5.51 13.62
CA CYS A 195 -4.39 -5.77 14.43
C CYS A 195 -4.76 -6.08 15.89
N LEU A 196 -5.69 -5.32 16.47
CA LEU A 196 -6.08 -5.44 17.89
C LEU A 196 -7.07 -6.57 18.17
N THR A 197 -7.85 -7.02 17.18
CA THR A 197 -8.96 -7.97 17.42
C THR A 197 -8.92 -9.22 16.56
N GLY A 198 -8.12 -9.22 15.49
CA GLY A 198 -8.15 -10.24 14.44
C GLY A 198 -9.42 -10.19 13.57
N GLN A 199 -10.30 -9.19 13.77
CA GLN A 199 -11.61 -9.10 13.11
C GLN A 199 -11.88 -7.70 12.56
N LEU A 200 -12.80 -7.61 11.61
CA LEU A 200 -13.22 -6.33 11.04
C LEU A 200 -14.02 -5.51 12.08
N PRO A 201 -14.01 -4.16 12.01
CA PRO A 201 -14.75 -3.31 12.96
C PRO A 201 -16.27 -3.61 13.01
N LYS A 202 -16.86 -4.03 11.89
CA LYS A 202 -18.29 -4.41 11.80
C LYS A 202 -18.63 -5.69 12.57
N ASP A 203 -17.65 -6.59 12.74
CA ASP A 203 -17.82 -7.88 13.40
C ASP A 203 -17.43 -7.80 14.89
N LYS A 204 -16.33 -7.08 15.19
CA LYS A 204 -15.85 -6.84 16.54
C LYS A 204 -15.01 -5.57 16.60
N LEU A 205 -15.51 -4.58 17.33
CA LEU A 205 -14.75 -3.36 17.61
C LEU A 205 -13.78 -3.59 18.78
N CYS A 206 -12.56 -3.06 18.69
CA CYS A 206 -11.57 -3.16 19.75
C CYS A 206 -12.08 -2.54 21.08
N THR A 207 -11.60 -3.08 22.20
CA THR A 207 -12.02 -2.66 23.55
C THR A 207 -11.07 -1.64 24.18
N SER A 208 -9.88 -1.44 23.61
CA SER A 208 -8.94 -0.42 24.03
C SER A 208 -9.58 0.97 23.95
N HIS A 209 -9.61 1.70 25.06
CA HIS A 209 -10.36 2.96 25.15
C HIS A 209 -9.86 3.99 24.11
N GLY A 210 -8.56 4.21 23.99
CA GLY A 210 -7.99 5.16 23.02
C GLY A 210 -8.21 4.71 21.57
N PHE A 211 -7.78 3.50 21.23
CA PHE A 211 -7.90 2.98 19.86
C PHE A 211 -9.35 2.78 19.41
N ARG A 212 -10.27 2.50 20.33
CA ARG A 212 -11.69 2.37 19.99
C ARG A 212 -12.26 3.65 19.37
N GLU A 213 -11.97 4.80 19.96
CA GLU A 213 -12.46 6.08 19.44
C GLU A 213 -11.73 6.48 18.15
N ILE A 214 -10.43 6.20 18.04
CA ILE A 214 -9.65 6.37 16.81
C ILE A 214 -10.28 5.53 15.67
N VAL A 215 -10.52 4.24 15.90
CA VAL A 215 -11.14 3.35 14.90
C VAL A 215 -12.49 3.86 14.46
N LYS A 216 -13.38 4.24 15.41
CA LYS A 216 -14.69 4.80 15.09
C LYS A 216 -14.62 6.05 14.24
N LYS A 217 -13.70 6.97 14.57
CA LYS A 217 -13.52 8.21 13.81
C LYS A 217 -12.96 7.91 12.42
N CYS A 218 -11.93 7.06 12.29
CA CYS A 218 -11.38 6.66 11.00
C CYS A 218 -12.43 5.99 10.10
N THR A 219 -13.26 5.08 10.66
CA THR A 219 -14.21 4.27 9.90
C THR A 219 -15.59 4.89 9.78
N ASN A 220 -15.73 6.20 10.02
CA ASN A 220 -16.99 6.89 9.77
C ASN A 220 -17.38 6.78 8.30
N ILE A 221 -18.67 6.59 8.01
CA ILE A 221 -19.20 6.49 6.65
C ILE A 221 -18.93 7.78 5.89
N GLU A 222 -19.20 8.93 6.52
CA GLU A 222 -19.01 10.26 5.95
C GLU A 222 -17.55 10.70 6.07
N PRO A 223 -16.81 10.95 4.97
CA PRO A 223 -15.40 11.35 5.01
C PRO A 223 -15.13 12.61 5.85
N GLN A 224 -16.04 13.58 5.87
CA GLN A 224 -15.90 14.81 6.65
C GLN A 224 -15.89 14.61 8.17
N ASN A 225 -16.36 13.46 8.65
CA ASN A 225 -16.36 13.10 10.07
C ASN A 225 -15.12 12.28 10.48
N ARG A 226 -14.21 11.99 9.51
CA ARG A 226 -12.91 11.34 9.78
C ARG A 226 -11.86 12.39 10.15
N TYR A 227 -10.62 11.95 10.37
CA TYR A 227 -9.46 12.84 10.40
C TYR A 227 -9.27 13.50 9.02
N ASN A 228 -8.81 14.75 8.98
CA ASN A 228 -8.57 15.47 7.73
C ASN A 228 -7.35 14.96 6.98
N ASP A 229 -6.33 14.52 7.73
CA ASP A 229 -5.09 13.96 7.21
C ASP A 229 -4.47 12.95 8.20
N VAL A 230 -3.44 12.25 7.73
CA VAL A 230 -2.74 11.25 8.54
C VAL A 230 -1.89 11.86 9.66
N GLY A 231 -1.59 13.15 9.61
CA GLY A 231 -0.90 13.88 10.68
C GLY A 231 -1.80 14.05 11.91
N GLU A 232 -3.06 14.44 11.71
CA GLU A 232 -4.06 14.49 12.80
C GLU A 232 -4.25 13.12 13.43
N LEU A 233 -4.40 12.06 12.61
CA LEU A 233 -4.51 10.69 13.11
C LEU A 233 -3.28 10.26 13.90
N MET A 234 -2.08 10.57 13.42
CA MET A 234 -0.84 10.21 14.08
C MET A 234 -0.71 10.88 15.46
N ASN A 235 -1.16 12.14 15.60
CA ASN A 235 -1.14 12.85 16.87
C ASN A 235 -2.06 12.21 17.92
N ASP A 236 -3.21 11.67 17.51
CA ASP A 236 -4.14 10.98 18.41
C ASP A 236 -3.65 9.59 18.83
N ILE A 237 -2.73 8.97 18.04
CA ILE A 237 -2.12 7.66 18.37
C ILE A 237 -0.96 7.82 19.35
N MET A 238 -0.19 8.91 19.30
CA MET A 238 1.00 9.17 20.13
C MET A 238 0.63 9.52 21.57
#